data_c43fc3758160a298ace07105c8f44814
#
_entry.id   c43fc3758160a298ace07105c8f44814
#
_cell.length_a   1.000
_cell.length_b   1.000
_cell.length_c   1.000
_cell.angle_alpha   90.00
_cell.angle_beta   90.00
_cell.angle_gamma   90.00
#
_symmetry.space_group_name_H-M   'P 1'
#
loop_
_entity.id
_entity.type
_entity.pdbx_description
1 polymer ?
#
loop_
_entity_poly.entity_id
_entity_poly.type
_entity_poly.pdbx_seq_one_letter_code
_entity_poly.pdbx_strand_id
1 'polypeptide(L)'
;MVKNTYGTGCFMLMNTGAKPIASKNKLLTTVAWRIGKRTEYALEGSIFIAGAVVQWLRDGLGLIERSEHVEALARQASDNGGVYLVPAFVGLGAPHWDSNARGAILGLQ
;
A
#
# COMPACT_ATOMS: atom_id res chain seq x y z
N MET A 1 -10.54 14.98 -7.35
CA MET A 1 -9.44 14.22 -8.00
C MET A 1 -8.81 13.30 -6.97
N VAL A 2 -8.64 12.05 -7.32
CA VAL A 2 -7.94 11.04 -6.50
C VAL A 2 -6.83 10.43 -7.36
N LYS A 3 -5.65 10.29 -6.79
CA LYS A 3 -4.51 9.63 -7.43
C LYS A 3 -4.03 8.49 -6.55
N ASN A 4 -3.80 7.33 -7.14
CA ASN A 4 -3.14 6.20 -6.49
C ASN A 4 -1.84 5.88 -7.23
N THR A 5 -0.73 6.01 -6.54
CA THR A 5 0.58 5.59 -7.05
C THR A 5 0.87 4.21 -6.53
N TYR A 6 1.02 3.24 -7.43
CA TYR A 6 1.27 1.85 -7.12
C TYR A 6 2.70 1.48 -7.50
N GLY A 7 3.53 1.16 -6.52
CA GLY A 7 4.93 0.78 -6.71
C GLY A 7 5.38 -0.15 -5.58
N THR A 8 6.56 0.06 -5.03
CA THR A 8 7.07 -0.66 -3.84
C THR A 8 6.04 -0.64 -2.71
N GLY A 9 5.54 0.56 -2.40
CA GLY A 9 4.34 0.79 -1.60
C GLY A 9 3.25 1.42 -2.46
N CYS A 10 2.12 1.75 -1.84
CA CYS A 10 1.04 2.49 -2.49
C CYS A 10 0.76 3.77 -1.72
N PHE A 11 0.53 4.85 -2.47
CA PHE A 11 0.18 6.14 -1.90
C PHE A 11 -1.05 6.67 -2.61
N MET A 12 -2.11 6.90 -1.84
CA MET A 12 -3.35 7.46 -2.35
C MET A 12 -3.48 8.90 -1.88
N LEU A 13 -3.71 9.80 -2.81
CA LEU A 13 -3.91 11.22 -2.55
C LEU A 13 -5.28 11.64 -3.06
N MET A 14 -6.02 12.37 -2.22
CA MET A 14 -7.29 12.97 -2.59
C MET A 14 -7.21 14.48 -2.39
N ASN A 15 -7.33 15.24 -3.47
CA ASN A 15 -7.33 16.69 -3.42
C ASN A 15 -8.54 17.20 -2.63
N THR A 16 -8.31 18.11 -1.70
CA THR A 16 -9.35 18.74 -0.88
C THR A 16 -9.53 20.24 -1.19
N GLY A 17 -8.79 20.78 -2.16
CA GLY A 17 -8.89 22.17 -2.60
C GLY A 17 -8.08 23.11 -1.71
N ALA A 18 -8.61 24.34 -1.57
CA ALA A 18 -7.90 25.44 -0.91
C ALA A 18 -7.83 25.32 0.62
N LYS A 19 -8.53 24.37 1.22
CA LYS A 19 -8.57 24.20 2.69
C LYS A 19 -8.00 22.85 3.09
N PRO A 20 -7.08 22.81 4.08
CA PRO A 20 -6.67 21.55 4.68
C PRO A 20 -7.84 20.94 5.45
N ILE A 21 -8.08 19.66 5.26
CA ILE A 21 -9.15 18.93 5.93
C ILE A 21 -8.52 17.90 6.86
N ALA A 22 -8.97 17.86 8.12
CA ALA A 22 -8.59 16.83 9.06
C ALA A 22 -9.39 15.55 8.80
N SER A 23 -8.70 14.44 8.65
CA SER A 23 -9.34 13.13 8.48
C SER A 23 -9.88 12.61 9.80
N LYS A 24 -11.10 12.05 9.78
CA LYS A 24 -11.66 11.29 10.90
C LYS A 24 -11.20 9.82 10.93
N ASN A 25 -10.45 9.39 9.90
CA ASN A 25 -10.03 8.01 9.70
C ASN A 25 -8.51 7.84 9.70
N LYS A 26 -7.80 8.74 10.36
CA LYS A 26 -6.33 8.71 10.54
C LYS A 26 -5.54 8.81 9.24
N LEU A 27 -6.09 9.42 8.21
CA LEU A 27 -5.32 9.80 7.03
C LEU A 27 -4.50 11.06 7.32
N LEU A 28 -3.42 11.24 6.60
CA LEU A 28 -2.59 12.43 6.72
C LEU A 28 -3.19 13.58 5.93
N THR A 29 -3.03 14.80 6.44
CA THR A 29 -3.30 16.03 5.71
C THR A 29 -1.97 16.61 5.25
N THR A 30 -1.86 16.87 3.95
CA THR A 30 -0.62 17.35 3.35
C THR A 30 -0.89 18.43 2.32
N VAL A 31 0.16 19.13 1.93
CA VAL A 31 0.10 20.05 0.78
C VAL A 31 0.18 19.23 -0.49
N ALA A 32 -0.81 19.39 -1.37
CA ALA A 32 -0.81 18.74 -2.67
C ALA A 32 0.16 19.47 -3.63
N TRP A 33 -0.02 20.78 -3.79
CA TRP A 33 0.86 21.65 -4.57
C TRP A 33 0.68 23.11 -4.19
N ARG A 34 1.67 23.91 -4.61
CA ARG A 34 1.59 25.37 -4.56
C ARG A 34 2.02 25.93 -5.90
N ILE A 35 1.15 26.71 -6.50
CA ILE A 35 1.42 27.39 -7.76
C ILE A 35 1.18 28.89 -7.54
N GLY A 36 2.26 29.67 -7.60
CA GLY A 36 2.20 31.09 -7.27
C GLY A 36 1.78 31.31 -5.82
N LYS A 37 0.65 32.02 -5.63
CA LYS A 37 0.08 32.29 -4.31
C LYS A 37 -1.00 31.28 -3.92
N ARG A 38 -1.33 30.33 -4.79
CA ARG A 38 -2.37 29.33 -4.57
C ARG A 38 -1.76 28.03 -4.03
N THR A 39 -2.22 27.62 -2.86
CA THR A 39 -1.87 26.32 -2.25
C THR A 39 -3.12 25.46 -2.21
N GLU A 40 -2.99 24.21 -2.66
CA GLU A 40 -4.03 23.20 -2.52
C GLU A 40 -3.54 22.05 -1.65
N TYR A 41 -4.49 21.40 -0.99
CA TYR A 41 -4.24 20.40 0.03
C TYR A 41 -4.77 19.04 -0.39
N ALA A 42 -4.31 17.99 0.29
CA ALA A 42 -4.75 16.63 0.03
C ALA A 42 -4.83 15.83 1.32
N LEU A 43 -5.70 14.82 1.32
CA LEU A 43 -5.62 13.70 2.25
C LEU A 43 -4.75 12.61 1.63
N GLU A 44 -3.94 11.99 2.45
CA GLU A 44 -3.01 10.93 2.03
C GLU A 44 -3.19 9.66 2.86
N GLY A 45 -3.31 8.53 2.17
CA GLY A 45 -3.23 7.20 2.75
C GLY A 45 -1.99 6.48 2.25
N SER A 46 -1.22 5.90 3.15
CA SER A 46 0.05 5.23 2.83
C SER A 46 -0.04 3.74 3.14
N ILE A 47 0.37 2.91 2.19
CA ILE A 47 0.60 1.48 2.36
C ILE A 47 2.07 1.23 2.04
N PHE A 48 2.84 0.76 3.02
CA PHE A 48 4.30 0.71 2.90
C PHE A 48 4.78 -0.40 1.99
N ILE A 49 4.13 -1.55 2.03
CA ILE A 49 4.51 -2.73 1.25
C ILE A 49 3.38 -3.10 0.31
N ALA A 50 3.62 -2.98 -0.99
CA ALA A 50 2.70 -3.37 -2.05
C ALA A 50 3.45 -4.23 -3.08
N GLY A 51 4.00 -3.65 -4.14
CA GLY A 51 4.80 -4.40 -5.12
C GLY A 51 6.04 -5.07 -4.51
N ALA A 52 6.53 -4.56 -3.40
CA ALA A 52 7.63 -5.18 -2.65
C ALA A 52 7.32 -6.61 -2.19
N VAL A 53 6.04 -6.98 -2.01
CA VAL A 53 5.67 -8.38 -1.69
C VAL A 53 6.08 -9.31 -2.81
N VAL A 54 5.88 -8.92 -4.05
CA VAL A 54 6.24 -9.74 -5.21
C VAL A 54 7.76 -9.95 -5.27
N GLN A 55 8.52 -8.88 -5.02
CA GLN A 55 9.97 -8.99 -4.93
C GLN A 55 10.41 -9.92 -3.79
N TRP A 56 9.73 -9.85 -2.66
CA TRP A 56 10.00 -10.73 -1.52
C TRP A 56 9.67 -12.19 -1.81
N LEU A 57 8.58 -12.48 -2.52
CA LEU A 57 8.25 -13.85 -2.96
C LEU A 57 9.35 -14.40 -3.87
N ARG A 58 9.96 -13.56 -4.70
CA ARG A 58 11.08 -13.93 -5.58
C ARG A 58 12.38 -14.09 -4.80
N ASP A 59 12.79 -13.06 -4.07
CA ASP A 59 14.14 -12.95 -3.51
C ASP A 59 14.23 -13.54 -2.10
N GLY A 60 13.19 -13.39 -1.29
CA GLY A 60 13.15 -13.89 0.08
C GLY A 60 12.75 -15.37 0.20
N LEU A 61 11.70 -15.75 -0.51
CA LEU A 61 11.18 -17.13 -0.46
C LEU A 61 11.56 -17.99 -1.66
N GLY A 62 11.98 -17.40 -2.76
CA GLY A 62 12.33 -18.14 -3.97
C GLY A 62 11.16 -18.87 -4.62
N LEU A 63 9.93 -18.40 -4.42
CA LEU A 63 8.72 -19.04 -4.95
C LEU A 63 8.47 -18.72 -6.41
N ILE A 64 9.02 -17.64 -6.91
CA ILE A 64 8.97 -17.24 -8.30
C ILE A 64 10.36 -16.83 -8.77
N GLU A 65 10.64 -17.01 -10.06
CA GLU A 65 11.92 -16.61 -10.63
C GLU A 65 11.91 -15.16 -11.10
N ARG A 66 10.75 -14.70 -11.58
CA ARG A 66 10.55 -13.34 -12.13
C ARG A 66 9.24 -12.78 -11.65
N SER A 67 9.21 -11.48 -11.42
CA SER A 67 8.01 -10.77 -10.93
C SER A 67 6.82 -10.94 -11.89
N GLU A 68 7.05 -11.01 -13.19
CA GLU A 68 6.01 -11.16 -14.21
C GLU A 68 5.26 -12.50 -14.09
N HIS A 69 5.86 -13.50 -13.45
CA HIS A 69 5.23 -14.82 -13.31
C HIS A 69 4.10 -14.83 -12.28
N VAL A 70 4.03 -13.84 -11.39
CA VAL A 70 3.06 -13.86 -10.28
C VAL A 70 1.62 -13.85 -10.77
N GLU A 71 1.31 -13.10 -11.82
CA GLU A 71 -0.04 -13.03 -12.35
C GLU A 71 -0.49 -14.37 -12.95
N ALA A 72 0.39 -14.99 -13.74
CA ALA A 72 0.08 -16.28 -14.37
C ALA A 72 -0.14 -17.37 -13.32
N LEU A 73 0.66 -17.38 -12.26
CA LEU A 73 0.48 -18.31 -11.14
C LEU A 73 -0.81 -18.03 -10.37
N ALA A 74 -1.11 -16.77 -10.09
CA ALA A 74 -2.34 -16.40 -9.40
C ALA A 74 -3.59 -16.81 -10.18
N ARG A 75 -3.56 -16.70 -11.50
CA ARG A 75 -4.70 -17.12 -12.37
C ARG A 75 -4.94 -18.63 -12.39
N GLN A 76 -3.98 -19.44 -11.98
CA GLN A 76 -4.14 -20.90 -11.89
C GLN A 76 -4.91 -21.32 -10.63
N ALA A 77 -4.97 -20.46 -9.62
CA ALA A 77 -5.71 -20.73 -8.40
C ALA A 77 -7.15 -20.25 -8.55
N SER A 78 -8.11 -21.04 -8.09
CA SER A 78 -9.54 -20.68 -8.10
C SER A 78 -9.87 -19.64 -7.03
N ASP A 79 -9.13 -19.68 -5.92
CA ASP A 79 -9.28 -18.79 -4.77
C ASP A 79 -7.96 -18.73 -3.99
N ASN A 80 -7.97 -18.12 -2.82
CA ASN A 80 -6.79 -18.00 -1.97
C ASN A 80 -6.52 -19.22 -1.08
N GLY A 81 -7.33 -20.28 -1.18
CA GLY A 81 -7.18 -21.50 -0.37
C GLY A 81 -7.27 -21.28 1.14
N GLY A 82 -7.87 -20.20 1.59
CA GLY A 82 -7.91 -19.82 3.00
C GLY A 82 -6.62 -19.21 3.53
N VAL A 83 -5.64 -18.94 2.64
CA VAL A 83 -4.35 -18.33 3.01
C VAL A 83 -4.42 -16.82 2.91
N TYR A 84 -3.94 -16.16 3.97
CA TYR A 84 -3.85 -14.70 4.03
C TYR A 84 -2.42 -14.29 4.36
N LEU A 85 -1.92 -13.31 3.61
CA LEU A 85 -0.62 -12.69 3.86
C LEU A 85 -0.83 -11.26 4.36
N VAL A 86 -0.25 -10.95 5.52
CA VAL A 86 -0.18 -9.58 6.05
C VAL A 86 1.24 -9.07 5.82
N PRO A 87 1.47 -8.19 4.85
CA PRO A 87 2.83 -7.77 4.50
C PRO A 87 3.30 -6.56 5.32
N ALA A 88 3.14 -6.62 6.64
CA ALA A 88 3.56 -5.55 7.55
C ALA A 88 5.07 -5.64 7.86
N PHE A 89 5.91 -5.83 6.86
CA PHE A 89 7.35 -6.08 7.05
C PHE A 89 8.08 -4.90 7.70
N VAL A 90 7.59 -3.69 7.49
CA VAL A 90 8.13 -2.45 8.07
C VAL A 90 7.07 -1.69 8.86
N GLY A 91 6.11 -2.40 9.42
CA GLY A 91 4.97 -1.83 10.13
C GLY A 91 3.77 -1.58 9.22
N LEU A 92 2.74 -1.01 9.79
CA LEU A 92 1.51 -0.62 9.09
C LEU A 92 1.41 0.90 9.00
N GLY A 93 1.01 1.38 7.82
CA GLY A 93 0.68 2.77 7.58
C GLY A 93 -0.79 3.07 7.93
N ALA A 94 -1.41 3.95 7.17
CA ALA A 94 -2.79 4.34 7.38
C ALA A 94 -3.74 3.15 7.29
N PRO A 95 -4.78 3.04 8.11
CA PRO A 95 -5.13 3.94 9.21
C PRO A 95 -4.53 3.54 10.57
N HIS A 96 -3.72 2.47 10.60
CA HIS A 96 -3.26 1.82 11.83
C HIS A 96 -2.09 2.56 12.50
N TRP A 97 -1.14 3.06 11.69
CA TRP A 97 0.08 3.76 12.15
C TRP A 97 0.82 2.98 13.24
N ASP A 98 1.00 1.67 13.00
CA ASP A 98 1.68 0.76 13.91
C ASP A 98 3.04 0.37 13.35
N SER A 99 4.10 1.02 13.84
CA SER A 99 5.48 0.76 13.40
C SER A 99 6.03 -0.57 13.93
N ASN A 100 5.39 -1.19 14.90
CA ASN A 100 5.81 -2.45 15.52
C ASN A 100 5.11 -3.68 14.91
N ALA A 101 4.07 -3.48 14.12
CA ALA A 101 3.44 -4.58 13.39
C ALA A 101 4.45 -5.26 12.48
N ARG A 102 4.31 -6.57 12.31
CA ARG A 102 5.15 -7.38 11.42
C ARG A 102 4.29 -8.28 10.57
N GLY A 103 4.90 -8.78 9.48
CA GLY A 103 4.21 -9.65 8.54
C GLY A 103 3.79 -10.99 9.14
N ALA A 104 2.75 -11.57 8.57
CA ALA A 104 2.25 -12.89 8.95
C ALA A 104 1.67 -13.60 7.74
N ILE A 105 1.77 -14.93 7.73
CA ILE A 105 1.04 -15.79 6.80
C ILE A 105 0.15 -16.68 7.63
N LEU A 106 -1.14 -16.68 7.34
CA LEU A 106 -2.15 -17.40 8.10
C LEU A 106 -2.91 -18.35 7.18
N GLY A 107 -3.41 -19.45 7.75
CA GLY A 107 -4.27 -20.40 7.04
C GLY A 107 -3.53 -21.40 6.15
N LEU A 108 -2.25 -21.62 6.36
CA LEU A 108 -1.50 -22.66 5.65
C LEU A 108 -2.05 -24.05 6.00
N GLN A 109 -2.12 -24.93 5.00
CA GLN A 109 -2.57 -26.32 5.13
C GLN A 109 -1.48 -27.30 4.72
#